data_2f8363a09af95cf8f87d1113a3b95a8d
#
_entry.id   2f8363a09af95cf8f87d1113a3b95a8d
#
_cell.length_a   1.000
_cell.length_b   1.000
_cell.length_c   1.000
_cell.angle_alpha   90.00
_cell.angle_beta   90.00
_cell.angle_gamma   90.00
#
_symmetry.space_group_name_H-M   'P 1'
#
loop_
_entity.id
_entity.type
_entity.pdbx_description
1 polymer ?
#
loop_
_entity_poly.entity_id
_entity_poly.type
_entity_poly.pdbx_seq_one_letter_code
_entity_poly.pdbx_strand_id
1 'polypeptide(L)'
;MKFVLATHNPNKIREMGAILGQFGVEVVSPKDLGITVDVEETGTTFAENAMLKAKAICELAKLPAIADDSGLCVDALNGGPGVYSARYGGEGLDDKGRYTLLLQNLRGQTTRYFIEDICKKRPANNKFKRRWMNRINDLRFEE
;
A
#
# COMPACT_ATOMS: atom_id res chain seq x y z
N MET A 1 3.24 6.43 -22.86
CA MET A 1 2.38 5.28 -22.49
C MET A 1 1.56 5.69 -21.27
N LYS A 2 0.26 5.36 -21.24
CA LYS A 2 -0.65 5.78 -20.17
C LYS A 2 -1.09 4.58 -19.35
N PHE A 3 -1.01 4.70 -18.02
CA PHE A 3 -1.43 3.67 -17.06
C PHE A 3 -2.43 4.24 -16.05
N VAL A 4 -3.34 3.41 -15.56
CA VAL A 4 -4.13 3.75 -14.40
C VAL A 4 -3.51 3.12 -13.14
N LEU A 5 -3.34 3.92 -12.10
CA LEU A 5 -2.91 3.44 -10.80
C LEU A 5 -4.13 3.07 -9.96
N ALA A 6 -4.33 1.78 -9.71
CA ALA A 6 -5.51 1.24 -9.04
C ALA A 6 -5.47 1.51 -7.53
N THR A 7 -5.56 2.78 -7.15
CA THR A 7 -5.61 3.24 -5.77
C THR A 7 -6.42 4.53 -5.66
N HIS A 8 -7.06 4.74 -4.52
CA HIS A 8 -7.69 6.01 -4.14
C HIS A 8 -6.80 6.89 -3.26
N ASN A 9 -5.59 6.39 -2.91
CA ASN A 9 -4.66 7.14 -2.07
C ASN A 9 -3.91 8.21 -2.87
N PRO A 10 -4.14 9.52 -2.61
CA PRO A 10 -3.54 10.61 -3.38
C PRO A 10 -2.01 10.68 -3.22
N ASN A 11 -1.47 10.21 -2.11
CA ASN A 11 -0.03 10.17 -1.90
C ASN A 11 0.63 9.13 -2.81
N LYS A 12 0.04 7.94 -2.91
CA LYS A 12 0.52 6.90 -3.82
C LYS A 12 0.47 7.37 -5.28
N ILE A 13 -0.62 8.02 -5.67
CA ILE A 13 -0.78 8.57 -7.04
C ILE A 13 0.33 9.58 -7.34
N ARG A 14 0.58 10.52 -6.42
CA ARG A 14 1.62 11.55 -6.58
C ARG A 14 3.02 10.93 -6.66
N GLU A 15 3.34 10.00 -5.77
CA GLU A 15 4.66 9.37 -5.70
C GLU A 15 4.95 8.51 -6.92
N MET A 16 4.01 7.64 -7.29
CA MET A 16 4.16 6.78 -8.47
C MET A 16 4.15 7.60 -9.77
N GLY A 17 3.33 8.64 -9.86
CA GLY A 17 3.31 9.57 -10.98
C GLY A 17 4.66 10.27 -11.16
N ALA A 18 5.26 10.76 -10.08
CA ALA A 18 6.58 11.40 -10.13
C ALA A 18 7.70 10.44 -10.56
N ILE A 19 7.62 9.17 -10.16
CA ILE A 19 8.61 8.16 -10.50
C ILE A 19 8.45 7.70 -11.96
N LEU A 20 7.24 7.34 -12.35
CA LEU A 20 6.95 6.81 -13.68
C LEU A 20 7.03 7.89 -14.76
N GLY A 21 6.71 9.14 -14.40
CA GLY A 21 6.86 10.29 -15.29
C GLY A 21 8.28 10.51 -15.77
N GLN A 22 9.29 10.16 -14.98
CA GLN A 22 10.71 10.21 -15.40
C GLN A 22 11.03 9.26 -16.57
N PHE A 23 10.17 8.27 -16.80
CA PHE A 23 10.29 7.31 -17.90
C PHE A 23 9.30 7.56 -19.04
N GLY A 24 8.69 8.76 -19.08
CA GLY A 24 7.69 9.11 -20.09
C GLY A 24 6.36 8.36 -19.95
N VAL A 25 6.07 7.84 -18.76
CA VAL A 25 4.83 7.15 -18.45
C VAL A 25 3.87 8.12 -17.76
N GLU A 26 2.71 8.32 -18.38
CA GLU A 26 1.60 9.06 -17.77
C GLU A 26 0.82 8.15 -16.82
N VAL A 27 0.61 8.61 -15.60
CA VAL A 27 -0.18 7.90 -14.59
C VAL A 27 -1.44 8.70 -14.28
N VAL A 28 -2.59 8.06 -14.36
CA VAL A 28 -3.89 8.64 -13.99
C VAL A 28 -4.51 7.85 -12.84
N SER A 29 -5.37 8.51 -12.07
CA SER A 29 -6.15 7.84 -11.03
C SER A 29 -7.47 7.28 -11.59
N PRO A 30 -8.11 6.32 -10.90
CA PRO A 30 -9.46 5.90 -11.22
C PRO A 30 -10.45 7.07 -11.22
N LYS A 31 -10.28 8.00 -10.27
CA LYS A 31 -11.12 9.20 -10.15
C LYS A 31 -11.05 10.10 -11.39
N ASP A 32 -9.86 10.26 -11.98
CA ASP A 32 -9.68 11.05 -13.20
C ASP A 32 -10.43 10.46 -14.41
N LEU A 33 -10.76 9.17 -14.33
CA LEU A 33 -11.53 8.42 -15.33
C LEU A 33 -13.00 8.24 -14.94
N GLY A 34 -13.47 8.89 -13.87
CA GLY A 34 -14.83 8.75 -13.38
C GLY A 34 -15.14 7.39 -12.74
N ILE A 35 -14.12 6.61 -12.39
CA ILE A 35 -14.26 5.31 -11.76
C ILE A 35 -14.25 5.51 -10.24
N THR A 36 -15.38 5.25 -9.60
CA THR A 36 -15.59 5.42 -8.15
C THR A 36 -15.72 4.08 -7.41
N VAL A 37 -15.58 2.98 -8.13
CA VAL A 37 -15.71 1.63 -7.55
C VAL A 37 -14.58 1.38 -6.55
N ASP A 38 -14.96 0.96 -5.35
CA ASP A 38 -14.02 0.42 -4.37
C ASP A 38 -13.92 -1.09 -4.57
N VAL A 39 -12.71 -1.56 -4.83
CA VAL A 39 -12.45 -2.98 -5.11
C VAL A 39 -12.30 -3.72 -3.78
N GLU A 40 -13.16 -4.70 -3.55
CA GLU A 40 -13.10 -5.51 -2.35
C GLU A 40 -11.80 -6.34 -2.30
N GLU A 41 -11.05 -6.18 -1.23
CA GLU A 41 -9.78 -6.85 -0.98
C GLU A 41 -10.04 -8.16 -0.20
N THR A 42 -10.36 -9.22 -0.93
CA THR A 42 -10.68 -10.55 -0.38
C THR A 42 -9.48 -11.49 -0.34
N GLY A 43 -8.32 -11.03 -0.80
CA GLY A 43 -7.09 -11.81 -0.80
C GLY A 43 -6.52 -12.03 0.59
N THR A 44 -5.77 -13.10 0.74
CA THR A 44 -5.06 -13.45 1.97
C THR A 44 -3.63 -12.91 2.00
N THR A 45 -3.15 -12.40 0.86
CA THR A 45 -1.84 -11.78 0.70
C THR A 45 -1.95 -10.42 0.04
N PHE A 46 -0.96 -9.54 0.28
CA PHE A 46 -0.89 -8.24 -0.40
C PHE A 46 -0.83 -8.40 -1.92
N ALA A 47 -0.10 -9.41 -2.42
CA ALA A 47 -0.01 -9.68 -3.85
C ALA A 47 -1.36 -10.05 -4.47
N GLU A 48 -2.18 -10.82 -3.77
CA GLU A 48 -3.54 -11.16 -4.20
C GLU A 48 -4.43 -9.92 -4.24
N ASN A 49 -4.42 -9.09 -3.19
CA ASN A 49 -5.19 -7.86 -3.14
C ASN A 49 -4.75 -6.86 -4.24
N ALA A 50 -3.45 -6.68 -4.44
CA ALA A 50 -2.94 -5.87 -5.53
C ALA A 50 -3.41 -6.38 -6.89
N MET A 51 -3.42 -7.70 -7.11
CA MET A 51 -3.90 -8.31 -8.35
C MET A 51 -5.40 -8.10 -8.55
N LEU A 52 -6.21 -8.23 -7.50
CA LEU A 52 -7.66 -7.96 -7.56
C LEU A 52 -7.91 -6.51 -7.98
N LYS A 53 -7.25 -5.55 -7.36
CA LYS A 53 -7.34 -4.13 -7.72
C LYS A 53 -6.91 -3.88 -9.16
N ALA A 54 -5.76 -4.40 -9.57
CA ALA A 54 -5.25 -4.20 -10.93
C ALA A 54 -6.20 -4.74 -11.99
N LYS A 55 -6.73 -5.94 -11.81
CA LYS A 55 -7.68 -6.56 -12.75
C LYS A 55 -8.96 -5.75 -12.88
N ALA A 56 -9.60 -5.46 -11.75
CA ALA A 56 -10.88 -4.73 -11.74
C ALA A 56 -10.75 -3.36 -12.40
N ILE A 57 -9.72 -2.59 -12.05
CA ILE A 57 -9.51 -1.25 -12.60
C ILE A 57 -9.07 -1.32 -14.08
N CYS A 58 -8.26 -2.28 -14.48
CA CYS A 58 -7.90 -2.49 -15.88
C CYS A 58 -9.14 -2.74 -16.76
N GLU A 59 -10.06 -3.57 -16.28
CA GLU A 59 -11.31 -3.90 -16.98
C GLU A 59 -12.23 -2.68 -17.11
N LEU A 60 -12.36 -1.87 -16.06
CA LEU A 60 -13.18 -0.67 -16.05
C LEU A 60 -12.58 0.46 -16.88
N ALA A 61 -11.28 0.71 -16.73
CA ALA A 61 -10.59 1.81 -17.39
C ALA A 61 -10.27 1.56 -18.86
N LYS A 62 -10.23 0.29 -19.28
CA LYS A 62 -9.73 -0.14 -20.61
C LYS A 62 -8.29 0.34 -20.88
N LEU A 63 -7.51 0.50 -19.82
CA LEU A 63 -6.10 0.90 -19.83
C LEU A 63 -5.29 -0.10 -19.01
N PRO A 64 -3.98 -0.25 -19.32
CA PRO A 64 -3.10 -1.00 -18.43
C PRO A 64 -3.15 -0.44 -17.03
N ALA A 65 -3.27 -1.31 -16.03
CA ALA A 65 -3.36 -0.93 -14.63
C ALA A 65 -2.14 -1.36 -13.84
N ILE A 66 -1.75 -0.52 -12.89
CA ILE A 66 -0.74 -0.81 -11.88
C ILE A 66 -1.44 -0.75 -10.53
N ALA A 67 -1.20 -1.73 -9.68
CA ALA A 67 -1.68 -1.73 -8.30
C ALA A 67 -0.54 -2.08 -7.35
N ASP A 68 -0.62 -1.53 -6.16
CA ASP A 68 0.15 -1.98 -5.01
C ASP A 68 -0.79 -2.26 -3.85
N ASP A 69 -0.36 -3.13 -2.97
CA ASP A 69 -0.96 -3.32 -1.67
C ASP A 69 0.14 -3.43 -0.63
N SER A 70 -0.05 -2.77 0.51
CA SER A 70 0.94 -2.70 1.57
C SER A 70 0.26 -2.61 2.92
N GLY A 71 0.94 -3.08 3.95
CA GLY A 71 0.45 -3.01 5.30
C GLY A 71 1.57 -3.16 6.32
N LEU A 72 1.22 -3.01 7.57
CA LEU A 72 2.12 -3.17 8.69
C LEU A 72 2.04 -4.60 9.20
N CYS A 73 3.18 -5.28 9.21
CA CYS A 73 3.33 -6.59 9.84
C CYS A 73 4.22 -6.45 11.07
N VAL A 74 3.72 -6.91 12.20
CA VAL A 74 4.41 -6.81 13.50
C VAL A 74 4.62 -8.19 14.08
N ASP A 75 5.87 -8.56 14.35
CA ASP A 75 6.22 -9.88 14.84
C ASP A 75 5.53 -10.23 16.17
N ALA A 76 5.45 -9.26 17.10
CA ALA A 76 4.74 -9.41 18.36
C ALA A 76 3.24 -9.71 18.23
N LEU A 77 2.67 -9.47 17.06
CA LEU A 77 1.28 -9.76 16.72
C LEU A 77 1.17 -10.89 15.68
N ASN A 78 2.18 -11.75 15.61
CA ASN A 78 2.25 -12.86 14.65
C ASN A 78 2.05 -12.42 13.19
N GLY A 79 2.65 -11.28 12.81
CA GLY A 79 2.52 -10.69 11.49
C GLY A 79 1.28 -9.80 11.30
N GLY A 80 0.43 -9.67 12.32
CA GLY A 80 -0.69 -8.73 12.27
C GLY A 80 -0.22 -7.27 12.34
N PRO A 81 -1.06 -6.31 11.91
CA PRO A 81 -2.34 -6.46 11.23
C PRO A 81 -2.26 -6.97 9.77
N GLY A 82 -1.11 -6.93 9.11
CA GLY A 82 -0.90 -7.46 7.76
C GLY A 82 -1.85 -6.84 6.74
N VAL A 83 -2.50 -7.67 5.93
CA VAL A 83 -3.48 -7.23 4.90
C VAL A 83 -4.69 -6.49 5.49
N TYR A 84 -4.90 -6.55 6.79
CA TYR A 84 -5.97 -5.85 7.49
C TYR A 84 -5.55 -4.49 8.05
N SER A 85 -4.37 -3.98 7.70
CA SER A 85 -3.82 -2.72 8.25
C SER A 85 -4.77 -1.54 8.11
N ALA A 86 -5.38 -1.37 6.93
CA ALA A 86 -6.31 -0.27 6.66
C ALA A 86 -7.64 -0.36 7.43
N ARG A 87 -7.99 -1.52 7.97
CA ARG A 87 -9.22 -1.79 8.73
C ARG A 87 -8.96 -2.38 10.11
N TYR A 88 -7.74 -2.23 10.60
CA TYR A 88 -7.35 -2.70 11.93
C TYR A 88 -8.20 -2.07 13.02
N GLY A 89 -8.75 -2.90 13.90
CA GLY A 89 -9.66 -2.47 14.95
C GLY A 89 -11.12 -2.30 14.51
N GLY A 90 -11.44 -2.64 13.25
CA GLY A 90 -12.81 -2.62 12.74
C GLY A 90 -13.24 -1.30 12.10
N GLU A 91 -14.53 -1.23 11.78
CA GLU A 91 -15.15 -0.05 11.20
C GLU A 91 -15.25 1.10 12.20
N GLY A 92 -15.22 2.33 11.69
CA GLY A 92 -15.41 3.54 12.50
C GLY A 92 -14.14 4.11 13.15
N LEU A 93 -13.01 3.41 13.09
CA LEU A 93 -11.73 4.00 13.50
C LEU A 93 -11.10 4.80 12.37
N ASP A 94 -10.68 6.02 12.71
CA ASP A 94 -9.76 6.79 11.87
C ASP A 94 -8.31 6.26 11.99
N ASP A 95 -7.40 6.81 11.22
CA ASP A 95 -6.00 6.39 11.25
C ASP A 95 -5.38 6.55 12.63
N LYS A 96 -5.76 7.62 13.36
CA LYS A 96 -5.29 7.86 14.73
C LYS A 96 -5.80 6.78 15.70
N GLY A 97 -7.05 6.39 15.60
CA GLY A 97 -7.62 5.30 16.38
C GLY A 97 -6.93 3.98 16.13
N ARG A 98 -6.65 3.66 14.85
CA ARG A 98 -5.97 2.41 14.46
C ARG A 98 -4.56 2.31 15.02
N TYR A 99 -3.72 3.35 14.85
CA TYR A 99 -2.35 3.27 15.39
C TYR A 99 -2.34 3.34 16.92
N THR A 100 -3.28 4.04 17.56
CA THR A 100 -3.40 4.06 19.01
C THR A 100 -3.74 2.69 19.55
N LEU A 101 -4.70 1.99 18.94
CA LEU A 101 -5.05 0.62 19.28
C LEU A 101 -3.86 -0.33 19.07
N LEU A 102 -3.13 -0.18 17.97
CA LEU A 102 -1.93 -0.96 17.71
C LEU A 102 -0.89 -0.77 18.81
N LEU A 103 -0.59 0.46 19.18
CA LEU A 103 0.35 0.78 20.26
C LEU A 103 -0.11 0.24 21.61
N GLN A 104 -1.43 0.26 21.90
CA GLN A 104 -1.97 -0.36 23.11
C GLN A 104 -1.74 -1.87 23.12
N ASN A 105 -1.98 -2.55 22.00
CA ASN A 105 -1.76 -4.00 21.87
C ASN A 105 -0.28 -4.40 21.93
N LEU A 106 0.62 -3.45 21.67
CA LEU A 106 2.07 -3.65 21.71
C LEU A 106 2.68 -3.28 23.07
N ARG A 107 1.90 -2.81 24.04
CA ARG A 107 2.42 -2.47 25.37
C ARG A 107 3.08 -3.68 26.02
N GLY A 108 4.32 -3.48 26.49
CA GLY A 108 5.11 -4.54 27.12
C GLY A 108 5.80 -5.49 26.15
N GLN A 109 5.68 -5.27 24.84
CA GLN A 109 6.41 -6.04 23.84
C GLN A 109 7.75 -5.34 23.51
N THR A 110 8.82 -6.14 23.45
CA THR A 110 10.19 -5.64 23.15
C THR A 110 10.67 -6.05 21.76
N THR A 111 9.81 -6.64 20.95
CA THR A 111 10.16 -7.17 19.63
C THR A 111 10.24 -6.07 18.58
N ARG A 112 11.10 -6.30 17.57
CA ARG A 112 11.27 -5.41 16.44
C ARG A 112 10.02 -5.36 15.59
N TYR A 113 9.69 -4.17 15.10
CA TYR A 113 8.65 -3.97 14.10
C TYR A 113 9.21 -4.28 12.71
N PHE A 114 8.46 -5.01 11.92
CA PHE A 114 8.78 -5.26 10.52
C PHE A 114 7.69 -4.62 9.66
N ILE A 115 8.07 -3.70 8.79
CA ILE A 115 7.19 -3.20 7.74
C ILE A 115 7.54 -3.99 6.49
N GLU A 116 6.69 -4.91 6.10
CA GLU A 116 6.86 -5.62 4.83
C GLU A 116 6.11 -4.85 3.75
N ASP A 117 6.87 -4.11 2.95
CA ASP A 117 6.40 -3.52 1.71
C ASP A 117 6.48 -4.60 0.62
N ILE A 118 5.34 -5.20 0.29
CA ILE A 118 5.29 -6.26 -0.71
C ILE A 118 4.91 -5.70 -2.06
N CYS A 119 5.78 -4.94 -2.64
CA CYS A 119 5.81 -4.77 -4.07
C CYS A 119 6.62 -5.93 -4.71
N LYS A 120 6.17 -7.18 -4.56
CA LYS A 120 6.94 -8.40 -4.89
C LYS A 120 6.78 -8.92 -6.32
N LYS A 121 6.26 -8.17 -7.28
CA LYS A 121 6.31 -8.59 -8.69
C LYS A 121 6.79 -7.46 -9.59
N ARG A 122 8.11 -7.25 -9.56
CA ARG A 122 8.84 -6.60 -10.65
C ARG A 122 10.15 -7.31 -10.89
N PRO A 123 10.59 -7.38 -12.15
CA PRO A 123 11.96 -7.80 -12.46
C PRO A 123 12.94 -6.87 -11.73
N ALA A 124 14.00 -7.47 -11.23
CA ALA A 124 15.00 -6.88 -10.37
C ALA A 124 15.54 -5.55 -10.90
N ASN A 125 15.03 -4.43 -10.41
CA ASN A 125 15.72 -3.16 -10.51
C ASN A 125 15.84 -2.55 -9.11
N ASN A 126 17.00 -2.78 -8.50
CA ASN A 126 17.33 -2.49 -7.10
C ASN A 126 17.21 -1.00 -6.65
N LYS A 127 16.99 -0.06 -7.59
CA LYS A 127 16.88 1.36 -7.27
C LYS A 127 15.57 1.74 -6.57
N PHE A 128 14.48 1.00 -6.82
CA PHE A 128 13.18 1.26 -6.19
C PHE A 128 13.15 0.86 -4.71
N LYS A 129 13.74 -0.29 -4.39
CA LYS A 129 13.76 -0.84 -3.02
C LYS A 129 14.51 0.08 -2.03
N ARG A 130 15.57 0.75 -2.50
CA ARG A 130 16.44 1.58 -1.66
C ARG A 130 15.78 2.90 -1.21
N ARG A 131 14.90 3.49 -2.01
CA ARG A 131 14.26 4.78 -1.71
C ARG A 131 13.11 4.67 -0.71
N TRP A 132 12.37 3.58 -0.75
CA TRP A 132 11.33 3.26 0.24
C TRP A 132 11.93 2.85 1.58
N MET A 133 12.95 2.01 1.58
CA MET A 133 13.68 1.60 2.79
C MET A 133 14.32 2.78 3.52
N ASN A 134 14.85 3.77 2.80
CA ASN A 134 15.42 4.96 3.45
C ASN A 134 14.34 5.81 4.13
N ARG A 135 13.14 5.92 3.56
CA ARG A 135 12.04 6.68 4.15
C ARG A 135 11.45 6.02 5.41
N ILE A 136 11.50 4.69 5.48
CA ILE A 136 11.09 3.91 6.67
C ILE A 136 12.12 4.05 7.79
N ASN A 137 13.40 4.15 7.46
CA ASN A 137 14.46 4.36 8.44
C ASN A 137 14.45 5.79 9.06
N ASP A 138 13.81 6.76 8.40
CA ASP A 138 13.62 8.12 8.93
C ASP A 138 12.45 8.23 9.91
N LEU A 139 11.60 7.20 10.00
CA LEU A 139 10.58 7.06 11.04
C LEU A 139 11.18 6.42 12.31
N ARG A 140 12.33 6.89 12.75
CA ARG A 140 12.79 6.60 14.11
C ARG A 140 11.88 7.36 15.06
N PHE A 141 11.09 6.62 15.81
CA PHE A 141 10.43 7.17 16.97
C PHE A 141 11.52 7.61 17.94
N GLU A 142 11.61 8.90 18.18
CA GLU A 142 12.35 9.43 19.33
C GLU A 142 11.69 8.84 20.59
N GLU A 143 12.54 8.31 21.47
CA GLU A 143 12.18 7.75 22.76
C GLU A 143 11.57 8.79 23.70
#